data_68e2beba25c9fcf616d919876a5389dd
#
_entry.id   68e2beba25c9fcf616d919876a5389dd
#
_cell.length_a   1.000
_cell.length_b   1.000
_cell.length_c   1.000
_cell.angle_alpha   90.00
_cell.angle_beta   90.00
_cell.angle_gamma   90.00
#
_symmetry.space_group_name_H-M   'P 1'
#
loop_
_entity.id
_entity.type
_entity.pdbx_description
1 polymer ?
#
loop_
_entity_poly.entity_id
_entity_poly.type
_entity_poly.pdbx_seq_one_letter_code
_entity_poly.pdbx_strand_id
1 'polypeptide(L)'
;MTQIKKLKELPENQQLLRKLKVAVWVISAAVLGLVMLMREVKIPLPDGFSLSFLPPFHAILNSVAAISLVMALVAIKKGNAFLHQRWIYAAMICSLLFLLSYVTYHFTTPETIYGDLNGDGEMTEVELAQAGTMRTVYLVILLSHIVLAAVSLPFILLTFCYG
;
A
#
# COMPACT_ATOMS: atom_id res chain seq x y z
N MET A 1 8.19 31.51 -4.06
CA MET A 1 6.82 32.00 -4.34
C MET A 1 6.48 32.09 -5.82
N THR A 2 7.43 32.41 -6.69
CA THR A 2 7.24 32.67 -8.13
C THR A 2 6.91 31.42 -8.97
N GLN A 3 7.44 30.24 -8.64
CA GLN A 3 7.21 29.01 -9.43
C GLN A 3 5.79 28.41 -9.21
N ILE A 4 5.30 28.41 -7.98
CA ILE A 4 3.96 27.91 -7.65
C ILE A 4 2.89 28.77 -8.34
N LYS A 5 3.12 30.09 -8.45
CA LYS A 5 2.22 31.00 -9.14
C LYS A 5 2.15 30.71 -10.64
N LYS A 6 3.30 30.41 -11.27
CA LYS A 6 3.41 30.08 -12.68
C LYS A 6 2.73 28.75 -13.05
N LEU A 7 2.76 27.76 -12.16
CA LEU A 7 2.09 26.47 -12.35
C LEU A 7 0.54 26.62 -12.33
N LYS A 8 0.02 27.55 -11.51
CA LYS A 8 -1.43 27.84 -11.46
C LYS A 8 -1.98 28.57 -12.67
N GLU A 9 -1.12 29.17 -13.48
CA GLU A 9 -1.50 29.94 -14.68
C GLU A 9 -1.50 29.10 -15.96
N LEU A 10 -1.09 27.80 -15.89
CA LEU A 10 -1.16 26.90 -17.04
C LEU A 10 -2.61 26.52 -17.33
N PRO A 11 -3.04 26.57 -18.60
CA PRO A 11 -4.40 26.17 -18.96
C PRO A 11 -4.61 24.68 -18.62
N GLU A 12 -5.62 24.42 -17.83
CA GLU A 12 -5.99 23.09 -17.42
C GLU A 12 -6.49 22.27 -18.61
N ASN A 13 -5.79 21.20 -18.96
CA ASN A 13 -6.24 20.30 -20.02
C ASN A 13 -7.36 19.38 -19.50
N GLN A 14 -8.60 19.85 -19.64
CA GLN A 14 -9.81 19.17 -19.17
C GLN A 14 -9.96 17.73 -19.73
N GLN A 15 -9.52 17.50 -20.96
CA GLN A 15 -9.59 16.16 -21.58
C GLN A 15 -8.57 15.22 -20.92
N LEU A 16 -7.35 15.69 -20.66
CA LEU A 16 -6.32 14.92 -19.97
C LEU A 16 -6.76 14.56 -18.53
N LEU A 17 -7.27 15.53 -17.80
CA LEU A 17 -7.79 15.32 -16.45
C LEU A 17 -8.91 14.28 -16.42
N ARG A 18 -9.84 14.34 -17.37
CA ARG A 18 -10.92 13.34 -17.47
C ARG A 18 -10.37 11.94 -17.70
N LYS A 19 -9.38 11.78 -18.60
CA LYS A 19 -8.71 10.50 -18.85
C LYS A 19 -7.97 10.00 -17.62
N LEU A 20 -7.24 10.87 -16.92
CA LEU A 20 -6.51 10.52 -15.71
C LEU A 20 -7.46 10.08 -14.58
N LYS A 21 -8.58 10.76 -14.37
CA LYS A 21 -9.61 10.35 -13.41
C LYS A 21 -10.16 8.95 -13.71
N VAL A 22 -10.48 8.68 -14.97
CA VAL A 22 -10.94 7.34 -15.37
C VAL A 22 -9.83 6.31 -15.12
N ALA A 23 -8.58 6.61 -15.47
CA ALA A 23 -7.44 5.73 -15.23
C ALA A 23 -7.25 5.44 -13.73
N VAL A 24 -7.40 6.44 -12.86
CA VAL A 24 -7.32 6.25 -11.39
C VAL A 24 -8.36 5.23 -10.91
N TRP A 25 -9.61 5.36 -11.32
CA TRP A 25 -10.66 4.42 -10.90
C TRP A 25 -10.43 3.02 -11.45
N VAL A 26 -9.99 2.90 -12.71
CA VAL A 26 -9.66 1.60 -13.32
C VAL A 26 -8.49 0.94 -12.59
N ILE A 27 -7.41 1.69 -12.30
CA ILE A 27 -6.24 1.19 -11.57
C ILE A 27 -6.65 0.78 -10.15
N SER A 28 -7.44 1.60 -9.45
CA SER A 28 -7.91 1.28 -8.10
C SER A 28 -8.75 0.00 -8.08
N ALA A 29 -9.67 -0.15 -9.04
CA ALA A 29 -10.46 -1.37 -9.17
C ALA A 29 -9.60 -2.59 -9.52
N ALA A 30 -8.61 -2.43 -10.40
CA ALA A 30 -7.67 -3.50 -10.76
C ALA A 30 -6.82 -3.94 -9.56
N VAL A 31 -6.31 -3.00 -8.76
CA VAL A 31 -5.54 -3.31 -7.54
C VAL A 31 -6.42 -4.04 -6.52
N LEU A 32 -7.65 -3.58 -6.30
CA LEU A 32 -8.59 -4.27 -5.40
C LEU A 32 -8.93 -5.68 -5.88
N GLY A 33 -9.17 -5.84 -7.17
CA GLY A 33 -9.39 -7.15 -7.79
C GLY A 33 -8.18 -8.08 -7.63
N LEU A 34 -6.96 -7.54 -7.79
CA LEU A 34 -5.72 -8.28 -7.57
C LEU A 34 -5.58 -8.74 -6.10
N VAL A 35 -5.90 -7.86 -5.14
CA VAL A 35 -5.89 -8.19 -3.70
C VAL A 35 -6.87 -9.32 -3.38
N MET A 36 -8.06 -9.31 -3.99
CA MET A 36 -9.02 -10.40 -3.84
C MET A 36 -8.51 -11.70 -4.46
N LEU A 37 -7.95 -11.62 -5.67
CA LEU A 37 -7.47 -12.79 -6.40
C LEU A 37 -6.34 -13.53 -5.67
N MET A 38 -5.41 -12.80 -5.02
CA MET A 38 -4.27 -13.43 -4.34
C MET A 38 -4.66 -14.18 -3.04
N ARG A 39 -5.90 -14.03 -2.56
CA ARG A 39 -6.44 -14.87 -1.49
C ARG A 39 -6.82 -16.27 -1.99
N GLU A 40 -7.39 -16.33 -3.20
CA GLU A 40 -7.91 -17.56 -3.78
C GLU A 40 -6.85 -18.37 -4.52
N VAL A 41 -5.89 -17.68 -5.14
CA VAL A 41 -4.87 -18.30 -6.00
C VAL A 41 -3.53 -18.31 -5.28
N LYS A 42 -2.95 -19.51 -5.09
CA LYS A 42 -1.60 -19.68 -4.56
C LYS A 42 -0.71 -20.35 -5.61
N ILE A 43 0.47 -19.81 -5.80
CA ILE A 43 1.48 -20.32 -6.73
C ILE A 43 2.56 -21.01 -5.90
N PRO A 44 2.71 -22.35 -5.98
CA PRO A 44 3.70 -23.05 -5.19
C PRO A 44 5.12 -22.62 -5.60
N LEU A 45 5.96 -22.37 -4.60
CA LEU A 45 7.37 -22.10 -4.82
C LEU A 45 8.14 -23.43 -5.00
N PRO A 46 9.25 -23.42 -5.73
CA PRO A 46 10.16 -24.57 -5.78
C PRO A 46 10.66 -24.97 -4.39
N ASP A 47 10.90 -26.26 -4.20
CA ASP A 47 11.41 -26.79 -2.94
C ASP A 47 12.69 -26.09 -2.48
N GLY A 48 12.74 -25.71 -1.22
CA GLY A 48 13.88 -25.01 -0.63
C GLY A 48 13.91 -23.49 -0.84
N PHE A 49 12.94 -22.91 -1.57
CA PHE A 49 12.86 -21.46 -1.77
C PHE A 49 11.84 -20.84 -0.79
N SER A 50 12.26 -19.85 -0.01
CA SER A 50 11.42 -19.16 0.96
C SER A 50 11.49 -17.65 0.77
N LEU A 51 10.34 -16.99 0.85
CA LEU A 51 10.20 -15.53 0.81
C LEU A 51 9.96 -14.90 2.19
N SER A 52 10.35 -15.59 3.25
CA SER A 52 10.16 -15.14 4.65
C SER A 52 10.85 -13.81 4.99
N PHE A 53 11.81 -13.35 4.16
CA PHE A 53 12.43 -12.04 4.30
C PHE A 53 11.54 -10.87 3.83
N LEU A 54 10.48 -11.13 3.05
CA LEU A 54 9.64 -10.08 2.49
C LEU A 54 8.83 -9.30 3.56
N PRO A 55 8.20 -9.88 4.58
CA PRO A 55 7.49 -9.11 5.59
C PRO A 55 8.34 -8.03 6.28
N PRO A 56 9.57 -8.30 6.80
CA PRO A 56 10.43 -7.23 7.32
C PRO A 56 10.86 -6.23 6.24
N PHE A 57 11.07 -6.66 5.00
CA PHE A 57 11.35 -5.76 3.89
C PHE A 57 10.17 -4.81 3.59
N HIS A 58 8.93 -5.30 3.64
CA HIS A 58 7.72 -4.48 3.53
C HIS A 58 7.66 -3.40 4.62
N ALA A 59 8.02 -3.74 5.86
CA ALA A 59 8.05 -2.78 6.96
C ALA A 59 9.10 -1.68 6.71
N ILE A 60 10.26 -2.03 6.19
CA ILE A 60 11.31 -1.05 5.82
C ILE A 60 10.81 -0.12 4.71
N LEU A 61 10.25 -0.66 3.62
CA LEU A 61 9.74 0.16 2.51
C LEU A 61 8.66 1.13 2.97
N ASN A 62 7.72 0.68 3.80
CA ASN A 62 6.67 1.54 4.34
C ASN A 62 7.24 2.62 5.28
N SER A 63 8.24 2.30 6.08
CA SER A 63 8.91 3.27 6.97
C SER A 63 9.63 4.34 6.15
N VAL A 64 10.37 3.94 5.11
CA VAL A 64 11.04 4.89 4.20
C VAL A 64 10.04 5.76 3.45
N ALA A 65 8.93 5.17 2.98
CA ALA A 65 7.86 5.94 2.33
C ALA A 65 7.24 6.97 3.30
N ALA A 66 6.96 6.58 4.54
CA ALA A 66 6.40 7.48 5.55
C ALA A 66 7.36 8.64 5.86
N ILE A 67 8.65 8.37 6.06
CA ILE A 67 9.67 9.39 6.26
C ILE A 67 9.74 10.33 5.04
N SER A 68 9.72 9.78 3.84
CA SER A 68 9.74 10.56 2.59
C SER A 68 8.54 11.51 2.49
N LEU A 69 7.33 11.06 2.87
CA LEU A 69 6.14 11.90 2.87
C LEU A 69 6.22 13.03 3.91
N VAL A 70 6.76 12.77 5.10
CA VAL A 70 7.01 13.81 6.11
C VAL A 70 8.02 14.84 5.60
N MET A 71 9.11 14.38 4.96
CA MET A 71 10.12 15.28 4.37
C MET A 71 9.54 16.10 3.20
N ALA A 72 8.66 15.48 2.39
CA ALA A 72 7.93 16.20 1.35
C ALA A 72 7.06 17.32 1.93
N LEU A 73 6.34 17.05 3.02
CA LEU A 73 5.52 18.03 3.72
C LEU A 73 6.37 19.18 4.27
N VAL A 74 7.50 18.87 4.90
CA VAL A 74 8.43 19.88 5.41
C VAL A 74 8.99 20.74 4.27
N ALA A 75 9.36 20.12 3.14
CA ALA A 75 9.90 20.82 1.98
C ALA A 75 8.89 21.81 1.39
N ILE A 76 7.63 21.41 1.21
CA ILE A 76 6.60 22.30 0.64
C ILE A 76 6.24 23.43 1.60
N LYS A 77 6.19 23.18 2.92
CA LYS A 77 5.99 24.24 3.93
C LYS A 77 7.10 25.29 3.92
N LYS A 78 8.33 24.90 3.55
CA LYS A 78 9.46 25.81 3.36
C LYS A 78 9.49 26.48 1.98
N GLY A 79 8.47 26.26 1.13
CA GLY A 79 8.38 26.82 -0.22
C GLY A 79 9.28 26.14 -1.26
N ASN A 80 9.92 25.01 -0.93
CA ASN A 80 10.80 24.28 -1.82
C ASN A 80 10.04 23.19 -2.58
N ALA A 81 9.38 23.59 -3.68
CA ALA A 81 8.59 22.67 -4.51
C ALA A 81 9.44 21.56 -5.17
N PHE A 82 10.70 21.88 -5.56
CA PHE A 82 11.60 20.91 -6.17
C PHE A 82 11.96 19.77 -5.19
N LEU A 83 12.30 20.12 -3.96
CA LEU A 83 12.63 19.15 -2.93
C LEU A 83 11.39 18.33 -2.51
N HIS A 84 10.22 18.98 -2.43
CA HIS A 84 8.93 18.30 -2.23
C HIS A 84 8.71 17.21 -3.29
N GLN A 85 8.84 17.55 -4.56
CA GLN A 85 8.65 16.61 -5.67
C GLN A 85 9.60 15.41 -5.59
N ARG A 86 10.88 15.63 -5.26
CA ARG A 86 11.86 14.54 -5.10
C ARG A 86 11.47 13.57 -3.99
N TRP A 87 11.00 14.07 -2.85
CA TRP A 87 10.54 13.23 -1.76
C TRP A 87 9.25 12.47 -2.10
N ILE A 88 8.34 13.09 -2.86
CA ILE A 88 7.15 12.40 -3.38
C ILE A 88 7.56 11.25 -4.31
N TYR A 89 8.52 11.46 -5.22
CA TYR A 89 9.01 10.37 -6.07
C TYR A 89 9.66 9.23 -5.27
N ALA A 90 10.42 9.54 -4.23
CA ALA A 90 11.00 8.53 -3.35
C ALA A 90 9.90 7.69 -2.67
N ALA A 91 8.86 8.33 -2.13
CA ALA A 91 7.71 7.65 -1.55
C ALA A 91 6.98 6.78 -2.58
N MET A 92 6.78 7.27 -3.80
CA MET A 92 6.13 6.51 -4.89
C MET A 92 6.93 5.25 -5.27
N ILE A 93 8.26 5.37 -5.40
CA ILE A 93 9.12 4.24 -5.71
C ILE A 93 9.04 3.18 -4.60
N CYS A 94 9.13 3.59 -3.33
CA CYS A 94 8.98 2.67 -2.19
C CYS A 94 7.61 1.99 -2.20
N SER A 95 6.53 2.73 -2.48
CA SER A 95 5.16 2.19 -2.56
C SER A 95 4.99 1.20 -3.72
N LEU A 96 5.61 1.46 -4.87
CA LEU A 96 5.60 0.53 -5.99
C LEU A 96 6.35 -0.76 -5.68
N LEU A 97 7.56 -0.65 -5.11
CA LEU A 97 8.34 -1.81 -4.68
C LEU A 97 7.61 -2.62 -3.61
N PHE A 98 6.98 -1.93 -2.66
CA PHE A 98 6.11 -2.57 -1.68
C PHE A 98 4.97 -3.34 -2.36
N LEU A 99 4.24 -2.73 -3.28
CA LEU A 99 3.11 -3.37 -3.97
C LEU A 99 3.57 -4.63 -4.72
N LEU A 100 4.65 -4.56 -5.49
CA LEU A 100 5.17 -5.69 -6.24
C LEU A 100 5.61 -6.84 -5.33
N SER A 101 6.37 -6.53 -4.28
CA SER A 101 6.84 -7.55 -3.33
C SER A 101 5.69 -8.12 -2.48
N TYR A 102 4.71 -7.29 -2.13
CA TYR A 102 3.51 -7.70 -1.40
C TYR A 102 2.66 -8.68 -2.22
N VAL A 103 2.40 -8.35 -3.48
CA VAL A 103 1.66 -9.23 -4.41
C VAL A 103 2.40 -10.55 -4.58
N THR A 104 3.73 -10.51 -4.81
CA THR A 104 4.55 -11.72 -4.91
C THR A 104 4.44 -12.58 -3.67
N TYR A 105 4.58 -12.01 -2.48
CA TYR A 105 4.49 -12.72 -1.21
C TYR A 105 3.13 -13.40 -1.05
N HIS A 106 2.04 -12.66 -1.28
CA HIS A 106 0.69 -13.18 -1.07
C HIS A 106 0.24 -14.20 -2.10
N PHE A 107 0.78 -14.20 -3.32
CA PHE A 107 0.54 -15.28 -4.28
C PHE A 107 1.31 -16.57 -3.96
N THR A 108 2.43 -16.46 -3.24
CA THR A 108 3.35 -17.60 -3.05
C THR A 108 3.37 -18.16 -1.65
N THR A 109 2.82 -17.42 -0.68
CA THR A 109 2.88 -17.82 0.74
C THR A 109 1.46 -18.02 1.26
N PRO A 110 1.19 -19.11 1.99
CA PRO A 110 -0.07 -19.30 2.70
C PRO A 110 -0.36 -18.17 3.68
N GLU A 111 -1.63 -17.93 3.96
CA GLU A 111 -2.03 -16.90 4.93
C GLU A 111 -1.61 -17.32 6.34
N THR A 112 -1.05 -16.39 7.10
CA THR A 112 -0.76 -16.58 8.52
C THR A 112 -1.99 -16.24 9.34
N ILE A 113 -2.50 -17.20 10.08
CA ILE A 113 -3.66 -17.03 10.96
C ILE A 113 -3.18 -16.64 12.35
N TYR A 114 -3.66 -15.53 12.89
CA TYR A 114 -3.31 -15.10 14.25
C TYR A 114 -3.86 -16.08 15.29
N GLY A 115 -2.97 -16.68 16.05
CA GLY A 115 -3.30 -17.68 17.09
C GLY A 115 -3.13 -19.12 16.65
N ASP A 116 -2.85 -19.39 15.38
CA ASP A 116 -2.42 -20.68 14.87
C ASP A 116 -0.99 -20.94 15.37
N LEU A 117 -0.85 -21.87 16.33
CA LEU A 117 0.41 -22.15 17.00
C LEU A 117 1.25 -23.21 16.32
N ASN A 118 0.57 -24.13 15.63
CA ASN A 118 1.21 -25.25 14.93
C ASN A 118 1.49 -24.95 13.45
N GLY A 119 0.87 -23.88 12.90
CA GLY A 119 1.08 -23.43 11.53
C GLY A 119 0.38 -24.30 10.48
N ASP A 120 -0.67 -25.06 10.86
CA ASP A 120 -1.41 -25.92 9.95
C ASP A 120 -2.48 -25.17 9.11
N GLY A 121 -2.74 -23.91 9.43
CA GLY A 121 -3.74 -23.07 8.76
C GLY A 121 -5.16 -23.28 9.27
N GLU A 122 -5.35 -24.08 10.33
CA GLU A 122 -6.65 -24.30 10.98
C GLU A 122 -6.62 -23.75 12.41
N MET A 123 -7.75 -23.32 12.91
CA MET A 123 -7.90 -22.83 14.29
C MET A 123 -8.65 -23.85 15.12
N THR A 124 -7.94 -24.52 16.00
CA THR A 124 -8.55 -25.41 16.99
C THR A 124 -9.23 -24.63 18.13
N GLU A 125 -10.12 -25.26 18.87
CA GLU A 125 -10.77 -24.62 20.04
C GLU A 125 -9.74 -24.23 21.12
N VAL A 126 -8.68 -25.00 21.26
CA VAL A 126 -7.59 -24.74 22.22
C VAL A 126 -6.82 -23.49 21.83
N GLU A 127 -6.44 -23.35 20.55
CA GLU A 127 -5.74 -22.18 20.02
C GLU A 127 -6.61 -20.93 20.08
N LEU A 128 -7.91 -21.09 19.78
CA LEU A 128 -8.87 -20.00 19.89
C LEU A 128 -8.98 -19.49 21.34
N ALA A 129 -9.02 -20.39 22.30
CA ALA A 129 -9.03 -20.04 23.72
C ALA A 129 -7.74 -19.35 24.17
N GLN A 130 -6.58 -19.83 23.68
CA GLN A 130 -5.28 -19.21 23.99
C GLN A 130 -5.10 -17.84 23.33
N ALA A 131 -5.51 -17.66 22.09
CA ALA A 131 -5.48 -16.38 21.40
C ALA A 131 -6.38 -15.33 22.06
N GLY A 132 -7.49 -15.75 22.63
CA GLY A 132 -8.39 -14.95 23.46
C GLY A 132 -8.81 -13.62 22.83
N THR A 133 -8.97 -12.61 23.67
CA THR A 133 -9.40 -11.26 23.24
C THR A 133 -8.39 -10.59 22.29
N MET A 134 -7.11 -10.94 22.38
CA MET A 134 -6.07 -10.34 21.52
C MET A 134 -6.29 -10.66 20.03
N ARG A 135 -6.86 -11.83 19.71
CA ARG A 135 -7.26 -12.15 18.33
C ARG A 135 -8.33 -11.19 17.82
N THR A 136 -9.32 -10.88 18.64
CA THR A 136 -10.37 -9.91 18.25
C THR A 136 -9.78 -8.53 18.00
N VAL A 137 -8.91 -8.05 18.88
CA VAL A 137 -8.21 -6.76 18.70
C VAL A 137 -7.40 -6.76 17.40
N TYR A 138 -6.63 -7.82 17.15
CA TYR A 138 -5.87 -7.98 15.92
C TYR A 138 -6.77 -7.92 14.68
N LEU A 139 -7.89 -8.67 14.67
CA LEU A 139 -8.81 -8.68 13.54
C LEU A 139 -9.45 -7.32 13.28
N VAL A 140 -9.84 -6.60 14.32
CA VAL A 140 -10.39 -5.23 14.19
C VAL A 140 -9.36 -4.29 13.57
N ILE A 141 -8.10 -4.34 14.03
CA ILE A 141 -7.01 -3.52 13.47
C ILE A 141 -6.75 -3.92 12.01
N LEU A 142 -6.67 -5.21 11.72
CA LEU A 142 -6.43 -5.72 10.36
C LEU A 142 -7.54 -5.29 9.40
N LEU A 143 -8.81 -5.50 9.76
CA LEU A 143 -9.94 -5.14 8.91
C LEU A 143 -10.04 -3.64 8.70
N SER A 144 -9.86 -2.84 9.76
CA SER A 144 -9.84 -1.39 9.63
C SER A 144 -8.71 -0.91 8.72
N HIS A 145 -7.51 -1.51 8.83
CA HIS A 145 -6.39 -1.21 7.94
C HIS A 145 -6.73 -1.52 6.47
N ILE A 146 -7.30 -2.69 6.19
CA ILE A 146 -7.68 -3.11 4.83
C ILE A 146 -8.70 -2.11 4.23
N VAL A 147 -9.75 -1.76 4.98
CA VAL A 147 -10.77 -0.81 4.54
C VAL A 147 -10.16 0.57 4.27
N LEU A 148 -9.35 1.08 5.20
CA LEU A 148 -8.70 2.38 5.05
C LEU A 148 -7.74 2.41 3.86
N ALA A 149 -6.97 1.35 3.64
CA ALA A 149 -6.08 1.22 2.49
C ALA A 149 -6.86 1.23 1.17
N ALA A 150 -7.94 0.44 1.09
CA ALA A 150 -8.80 0.37 -0.09
C ALA A 150 -9.46 1.72 -0.43
N VAL A 151 -9.95 2.43 0.59
CA VAL A 151 -10.57 3.75 0.41
C VAL A 151 -9.53 4.82 0.08
N SER A 152 -8.37 4.82 0.73
CA SER A 152 -7.34 5.86 0.52
C SER A 152 -6.67 5.79 -0.85
N LEU A 153 -6.54 4.61 -1.45
CA LEU A 153 -5.85 4.41 -2.73
C LEU A 153 -6.35 5.35 -3.85
N PRO A 154 -7.66 5.39 -4.20
CA PRO A 154 -8.13 6.28 -5.25
C PRO A 154 -7.92 7.76 -4.91
N PHE A 155 -8.05 8.16 -3.64
CA PHE A 155 -7.80 9.54 -3.22
C PHE A 155 -6.33 9.93 -3.37
N ILE A 156 -5.40 9.05 -3.00
CA ILE A 156 -3.97 9.27 -3.18
C ILE A 156 -3.66 9.44 -4.67
N LEU A 157 -4.16 8.56 -5.52
CA LEU A 157 -3.94 8.66 -6.97
C LEU A 157 -4.58 9.94 -7.57
N LEU A 158 -5.74 10.38 -7.08
CA LEU A 158 -6.36 11.62 -7.52
C LEU A 158 -5.52 12.85 -7.16
N THR A 159 -4.80 12.86 -6.02
CA THR A 159 -3.93 13.99 -5.67
C THR A 159 -2.84 14.23 -6.69
N PHE A 160 -2.35 13.19 -7.39
CA PHE A 160 -1.38 13.32 -8.48
C PHE A 160 -2.01 13.90 -9.77
N CYS A 161 -3.32 13.79 -9.92
CA CYS A 161 -4.01 14.36 -11.08
C CYS A 161 -4.25 15.87 -10.92
N TYR A 162 -4.30 16.36 -9.67
CA TYR A 162 -4.61 17.75 -9.35
C TYR A 162 -3.41 18.57 -8.85
N GLY A 163 -2.31 17.93 -8.49
CA GLY A 163 -1.08 18.58 -8.00
C GLY A 163 -0.11 18.87 -9.10
#